data_0f865842c3c16b74e35dfc0c4de8e1cd
#
_entry.id   0f865842c3c16b74e35dfc0c4de8e1cd
#
_cell.length_a   1.000
_cell.length_b   1.000
_cell.length_c   1.000
_cell.angle_alpha   90.00
_cell.angle_beta   90.00
_cell.angle_gamma   90.00
#
_symmetry.space_group_name_H-M   'P 1'
#
loop_
_entity.id
_entity.type
_entity.pdbx_description
1 polymer ?
#
loop_
_entity_poly.entity_id
_entity_poly.type
_entity_poly.pdbx_seq_one_letter_code
_entity_poly.pdbx_strand_id
1 'polypeptide(L)'
;MEQNYIRIAGKFILRRRIGGGSFGEIFLGYKLDTSEEVAIKLENVNCKFPQVIGEAKMLKILSGPGVPKVHWYGTEGSFNIMVMELLGTSLEEQLKKCEGPMSLKSVIMIGDQIYQRIEYIHNKSYIHRDIKPDNFMLGTGKRTNKVYIIDFGLAKKYRDPKTRQHIPFRDNRTLTGTARYASVNSHIGIEQSRRDDVEAIFYVMLY
;
A
#
# COMPACT_ATOMS: atom_id res chain seq x y z
N MET A 1 6.54 -36.03 14.71
CA MET A 1 5.60 -35.71 13.60
C MET A 1 6.16 -34.49 12.88
N GLU A 2 6.75 -34.68 11.68
CA GLU A 2 7.14 -33.54 10.84
C GLU A 2 5.88 -32.83 10.42
N GLN A 3 5.67 -31.62 10.92
CA GLN A 3 4.60 -30.78 10.42
C GLN A 3 4.97 -30.39 8.97
N ASN A 4 4.22 -30.92 8.01
CA ASN A 4 4.34 -30.54 6.59
C ASN A 4 3.92 -29.08 6.43
N TYR A 5 4.89 -28.18 6.56
CA TYR A 5 4.67 -26.75 6.31
C TYR A 5 4.77 -26.46 4.81
N ILE A 6 3.83 -25.67 4.30
CA ILE A 6 3.93 -25.14 2.94
C ILE A 6 5.11 -24.17 2.92
N ARG A 7 6.11 -24.48 2.11
CA ARG A 7 7.29 -23.62 1.88
C ARG A 7 7.13 -22.83 0.60
N ILE A 8 7.49 -21.56 0.64
CA ILE A 8 7.48 -20.65 -0.49
C ILE A 8 8.92 -20.21 -0.77
N ALA A 9 9.33 -20.28 -2.03
CA ALA A 9 10.69 -20.01 -2.52
C ALA A 9 11.79 -20.77 -1.74
N GLY A 10 11.45 -21.89 -1.09
CA GLY A 10 12.35 -22.63 -0.20
C GLY A 10 12.82 -21.86 1.05
N LYS A 11 12.35 -20.62 1.27
CA LYS A 11 12.85 -19.68 2.28
C LYS A 11 11.81 -19.19 3.28
N PHE A 12 10.53 -19.34 2.98
CA PHE A 12 9.43 -18.85 3.81
C PHE A 12 8.46 -19.98 4.14
N ILE A 13 7.91 -19.93 5.36
CA ILE A 13 6.86 -20.85 5.80
C ILE A 13 5.53 -20.12 5.79
N LEU A 14 4.53 -20.66 5.11
CA LEU A 14 3.16 -20.20 5.17
C LEU A 14 2.49 -20.65 6.48
N ARG A 15 1.75 -19.77 7.12
CA ARG A 15 1.02 -20.04 8.37
C ARG A 15 -0.47 -19.73 8.21
N ARG A 16 -1.05 -19.04 9.17
CA ARG A 16 -2.47 -18.72 9.20
C ARG A 16 -2.82 -17.53 8.32
N ARG A 17 -4.02 -17.54 7.80
CA ARG A 17 -4.60 -16.39 7.10
C ARG A 17 -4.79 -15.22 8.09
N ILE A 18 -4.42 -14.01 7.68
CA ILE A 18 -4.55 -12.77 8.47
C ILE A 18 -5.41 -11.72 7.79
N GLY A 19 -5.69 -11.88 6.50
CA GLY A 19 -6.55 -10.96 5.76
C GLY A 19 -6.85 -11.49 4.37
N GLY A 20 -7.60 -10.72 3.61
CA GLY A 20 -7.94 -11.01 2.23
C GLY A 20 -8.96 -10.03 1.71
N GLY A 21 -9.00 -9.88 0.40
CA GLY A 21 -9.93 -8.99 -0.31
C GLY A 21 -10.05 -9.40 -1.76
N SER A 22 -10.54 -8.49 -2.58
CA SER A 22 -10.78 -8.71 -4.02
C SER A 22 -9.53 -9.11 -4.80
N PHE A 23 -8.34 -8.87 -4.24
CA PHE A 23 -7.03 -9.03 -4.91
C PHE A 23 -6.15 -10.13 -4.28
N GLY A 24 -6.76 -11.09 -3.59
CA GLY A 24 -6.05 -12.23 -3.03
C GLY A 24 -6.15 -12.38 -1.52
N GLU A 25 -5.50 -13.41 -1.00
CA GLU A 25 -5.48 -13.74 0.41
C GLU A 25 -4.12 -13.39 1.01
N ILE A 26 -4.13 -12.89 2.25
CA ILE A 26 -2.92 -12.52 2.99
C ILE A 26 -2.74 -13.47 4.17
N PHE A 27 -1.56 -14.04 4.28
CA PHE A 27 -1.17 -14.98 5.31
C PHE A 27 0.00 -14.43 6.13
N LEU A 28 0.01 -14.76 7.40
CA LEU A 28 1.21 -14.69 8.23
C LEU A 28 2.17 -15.80 7.78
N GLY A 29 3.43 -15.48 7.68
CA GLY A 29 4.50 -16.44 7.44
C GLY A 29 5.76 -16.09 8.24
N TYR A 30 6.79 -16.91 8.09
CA TYR A 30 8.08 -16.71 8.74
C TYR A 30 9.22 -16.98 7.75
N LYS A 31 10.30 -16.21 7.85
CA LYS A 31 11.56 -16.55 7.20
C LYS A 31 12.21 -17.75 7.91
N LEU A 32 12.70 -18.71 7.14
CA LEU A 32 13.33 -19.92 7.69
C LEU A 32 14.64 -19.65 8.42
N ASP A 33 15.41 -18.66 7.98
CA ASP A 33 16.74 -18.33 8.52
C ASP A 33 16.70 -17.50 9.79
N THR A 34 15.75 -16.59 9.90
CA THR A 34 15.69 -15.58 10.98
C THR A 34 14.49 -15.72 11.89
N SER A 35 13.51 -16.56 11.52
CA SER A 35 12.19 -16.63 12.17
C SER A 35 11.45 -15.29 12.17
N GLU A 36 11.86 -14.33 11.34
CA GLU A 36 11.18 -13.03 11.18
C GLU A 36 9.80 -13.23 10.58
N GLU A 37 8.79 -12.60 11.18
CA GLU A 37 7.42 -12.60 10.65
C GLU A 37 7.33 -11.82 9.35
N VAL A 38 6.58 -12.35 8.39
CA VAL A 38 6.33 -11.74 7.09
C VAL A 38 4.86 -11.86 6.71
N ALA A 39 4.39 -10.95 5.87
CA ALA A 39 3.11 -11.08 5.19
C ALA A 39 3.32 -11.75 3.82
N ILE A 40 2.48 -12.72 3.52
CA ILE A 40 2.51 -13.49 2.27
C ILE A 40 1.17 -13.30 1.57
N LYS A 41 1.19 -12.59 0.44
CA LYS A 41 0.01 -12.34 -0.40
C LYS A 41 -0.03 -13.38 -1.52
N LEU A 42 -1.13 -14.10 -1.63
CA LEU A 42 -1.39 -15.14 -2.62
C LEU A 42 -2.53 -14.71 -3.55
N GLU A 43 -2.34 -14.87 -4.83
CA GLU A 43 -3.33 -14.64 -5.87
C GLU A 43 -3.32 -15.81 -6.85
N ASN A 44 -4.48 -16.34 -7.22
CA ASN A 44 -4.54 -17.41 -8.22
C ASN A 44 -4.10 -16.89 -9.59
N VAL A 45 -3.23 -17.64 -10.29
CA VAL A 45 -2.72 -17.26 -11.63
C VAL A 45 -3.84 -17.09 -12.66
N ASN A 46 -4.97 -17.79 -12.49
CA ASN A 46 -6.14 -17.73 -13.37
C ASN A 46 -7.12 -16.62 -12.97
N CYS A 47 -6.78 -15.72 -12.02
CA CYS A 47 -7.67 -14.63 -11.71
C CYS A 47 -7.82 -13.69 -12.92
N LYS A 48 -9.00 -13.09 -13.07
CA LYS A 48 -9.34 -12.25 -14.23
C LYS A 48 -8.42 -11.04 -14.39
N PHE A 49 -7.92 -10.51 -13.27
CA PHE A 49 -7.07 -9.32 -13.24
C PHE A 49 -5.91 -9.53 -12.26
N PRO A 50 -4.80 -10.18 -12.69
CA PRO A 50 -3.67 -10.47 -11.81
C PRO A 50 -2.93 -9.18 -11.45
N GLN A 51 -2.72 -8.95 -10.15
CA GLN A 51 -2.15 -7.70 -9.62
C GLN A 51 -0.90 -7.90 -8.76
N VAL A 52 -0.78 -9.03 -8.07
CA VAL A 52 0.27 -9.26 -7.05
C VAL A 52 1.69 -9.03 -7.57
N ILE A 53 2.00 -9.51 -8.79
CA ILE A 53 3.33 -9.32 -9.39
C ILE A 53 3.58 -7.86 -9.77
N GLY A 54 2.54 -7.16 -10.28
CA GLY A 54 2.62 -5.74 -10.59
C GLY A 54 2.84 -4.88 -9.35
N GLU A 55 2.08 -5.15 -8.29
CA GLU A 55 2.21 -4.51 -6.98
C GLU A 55 3.60 -4.71 -6.37
N ALA A 56 4.12 -5.95 -6.40
CA ALA A 56 5.46 -6.25 -5.91
C ALA A 56 6.56 -5.45 -6.66
N LYS A 57 6.43 -5.32 -7.98
CA LYS A 57 7.35 -4.51 -8.80
C LYS A 57 7.26 -3.03 -8.42
N MET A 58 6.04 -2.50 -8.22
CA MET A 58 5.85 -1.11 -7.79
C MET A 58 6.45 -0.84 -6.41
N LEU A 59 6.20 -1.71 -5.42
CA LEU A 59 6.81 -1.61 -4.10
C LEU A 59 8.34 -1.63 -4.16
N LYS A 60 8.94 -2.41 -5.06
CA LYS A 60 10.41 -2.39 -5.26
C LYS A 60 10.92 -1.10 -5.90
N ILE A 61 10.20 -0.55 -6.89
CA ILE A 61 10.55 0.74 -7.53
C ILE A 61 10.47 1.87 -6.51
N LEU A 62 9.43 1.86 -5.68
CA LEU A 62 9.16 2.88 -4.67
C LEU A 62 9.86 2.60 -3.33
N SER A 63 10.66 1.52 -3.23
CA SER A 63 11.33 1.11 -1.98
C SER A 63 12.00 2.29 -1.27
N GLY A 64 11.69 2.45 0.02
CA GLY A 64 12.21 3.51 0.86
C GLY A 64 11.41 3.71 2.15
N PRO A 65 11.60 4.85 2.83
CA PRO A 65 10.97 5.11 4.12
C PRO A 65 9.44 5.03 4.06
N GLY A 66 8.84 4.16 4.90
CA GLY A 66 7.39 3.99 4.98
C GLY A 66 6.74 3.30 3.79
N VAL A 67 7.53 2.59 2.96
CA VAL A 67 7.05 1.64 1.96
C VAL A 67 7.44 0.24 2.42
N PRO A 68 6.52 -0.75 2.48
CA PRO A 68 6.85 -2.08 2.96
C PRO A 68 7.93 -2.74 2.09
N LYS A 69 8.88 -3.39 2.75
CA LYS A 69 9.96 -4.10 2.06
C LYS A 69 9.42 -5.38 1.42
N VAL A 70 9.63 -5.56 0.13
CA VAL A 70 9.36 -6.83 -0.57
C VAL A 70 10.58 -7.73 -0.44
N HIS A 71 10.41 -8.88 0.19
CA HIS A 71 11.45 -9.88 0.39
C HIS A 71 11.61 -10.77 -0.83
N TRP A 72 10.49 -11.20 -1.39
CA TRP A 72 10.45 -12.06 -2.58
C TRP A 72 9.10 -11.92 -3.31
N TYR A 73 9.07 -12.16 -4.60
CA TYR A 73 7.86 -12.37 -5.37
C TYR A 73 8.14 -13.27 -6.58
N GLY A 74 7.13 -14.00 -7.01
CA GLY A 74 7.20 -14.92 -8.14
C GLY A 74 5.92 -15.73 -8.28
N THR A 75 5.96 -16.72 -9.16
CA THR A 75 4.85 -17.67 -9.36
C THR A 75 5.33 -19.05 -8.92
N GLU A 76 4.54 -19.70 -8.05
CA GLU A 76 4.75 -21.10 -7.66
C GLU A 76 3.42 -21.85 -7.75
N GLY A 77 3.42 -22.99 -8.45
CA GLY A 77 2.21 -23.75 -8.73
C GLY A 77 1.13 -22.88 -9.37
N SER A 78 -0.04 -22.84 -8.76
CA SER A 78 -1.20 -22.09 -9.24
C SER A 78 -1.30 -20.67 -8.66
N PHE A 79 -0.24 -20.13 -8.03
CA PHE A 79 -0.29 -18.85 -7.33
C PHE A 79 0.81 -17.89 -7.75
N ASN A 80 0.42 -16.63 -7.97
CA ASN A 80 1.29 -15.48 -7.89
C ASN A 80 1.47 -15.10 -6.42
N ILE A 81 2.69 -14.94 -5.98
CA ILE A 81 3.02 -14.79 -4.56
C ILE A 81 3.90 -13.56 -4.37
N MET A 82 3.60 -12.78 -3.33
CA MET A 82 4.48 -11.73 -2.83
C MET A 82 4.71 -11.94 -1.34
N VAL A 83 5.97 -11.94 -0.94
CA VAL A 83 6.40 -11.97 0.47
C VAL A 83 6.95 -10.61 0.82
N MET A 84 6.37 -9.97 1.83
CA MET A 84 6.73 -8.62 2.23
C MET A 84 6.78 -8.44 3.75
N GLU A 85 7.27 -7.31 4.18
CA GLU A 85 7.27 -6.88 5.58
C GLU A 85 5.88 -6.99 6.18
N LEU A 86 5.78 -7.61 7.37
CA LEU A 86 4.53 -7.66 8.12
C LEU A 86 4.27 -6.29 8.76
N LEU A 87 3.10 -5.73 8.47
CA LEU A 87 2.61 -4.50 9.07
C LEU A 87 1.52 -4.80 10.11
N GLY A 88 1.20 -3.80 10.90
CA GLY A 88 0.15 -3.84 11.90
C GLY A 88 -1.22 -3.55 11.31
N THR A 89 -2.02 -2.76 12.03
CA THR A 89 -3.38 -2.36 11.62
C THR A 89 -3.35 -1.15 10.70
N SER A 90 -4.36 -1.02 9.87
CA SER A 90 -4.57 0.21 9.09
C SER A 90 -5.05 1.38 9.97
N LEU A 91 -4.93 2.60 9.47
CA LEU A 91 -5.49 3.77 10.17
C LEU A 91 -7.02 3.68 10.26
N GLU A 92 -7.68 3.11 9.26
CA GLU A 92 -9.13 2.84 9.30
C GLU A 92 -9.51 1.89 10.44
N GLU A 93 -8.73 0.80 10.62
CA GLU A 93 -8.95 -0.12 11.75
C GLU A 93 -8.65 0.54 13.10
N GLN A 94 -7.67 1.44 13.17
CA GLN A 94 -7.37 2.19 14.39
C GLN A 94 -8.52 3.15 14.72
N LEU A 95 -9.04 3.87 13.74
CA LEU A 95 -10.18 4.77 13.92
C LEU A 95 -11.41 4.02 14.47
N LYS A 96 -11.72 2.86 13.88
CA LYS A 96 -12.83 2.01 14.34
C LYS A 96 -12.67 1.47 15.78
N LYS A 97 -11.44 1.36 16.26
CA LYS A 97 -11.14 0.95 17.64
C LYS A 97 -11.18 2.10 18.65
N CYS A 98 -11.12 3.33 18.18
CA CYS A 98 -11.23 4.50 19.05
C CYS A 98 -12.69 4.69 19.47
N GLU A 99 -12.94 4.92 20.76
CA GLU A 99 -14.27 5.23 21.32
C GLU A 99 -14.68 6.70 21.06
N GLY A 100 -14.16 7.33 20.03
CA GLY A 100 -14.42 8.71 19.67
C GLY A 100 -13.38 9.26 18.70
N PRO A 101 -13.41 10.55 18.38
CA PRO A 101 -12.47 11.17 17.47
C PRO A 101 -11.05 11.11 18.04
N MET A 102 -10.05 10.97 17.16
CA MET A 102 -8.65 11.06 17.56
C MET A 102 -8.32 12.46 18.08
N SER A 103 -7.36 12.55 19.01
CA SER A 103 -6.88 13.87 19.45
C SER A 103 -6.24 14.65 18.30
N LEU A 104 -6.38 15.97 18.31
CA LEU A 104 -5.75 16.84 17.30
C LEU A 104 -4.24 16.57 17.18
N LYS A 105 -3.57 16.32 18.32
CA LYS A 105 -2.15 15.95 18.33
C LYS A 105 -1.89 14.69 17.52
N SER A 106 -2.69 13.64 17.72
CA SER A 106 -2.55 12.37 16.98
C SER A 106 -2.80 12.57 15.49
N VAL A 107 -3.84 13.32 15.12
CA VAL A 107 -4.16 13.64 13.71
C VAL A 107 -2.99 14.36 13.04
N ILE A 108 -2.43 15.39 13.67
CA ILE A 108 -1.29 16.14 13.11
C ILE A 108 -0.05 15.25 12.98
N MET A 109 0.27 14.43 13.99
CA MET A 109 1.42 13.53 13.93
C MET A 109 1.29 12.45 12.84
N ILE A 110 0.09 11.95 12.61
CA ILE A 110 -0.22 11.01 11.53
C ILE A 110 -0.17 11.73 10.19
N GLY A 111 -0.79 12.89 10.07
CA GLY A 111 -0.82 13.71 8.86
C GLY A 111 0.57 14.09 8.38
N ASP A 112 1.48 14.49 9.29
CA ASP A 112 2.88 14.77 8.98
C ASP A 112 3.57 13.55 8.36
N GLN A 113 3.39 12.36 8.95
CA GLN A 113 3.96 11.13 8.38
C GLN A 113 3.34 10.78 7.02
N ILE A 114 2.02 10.88 6.87
CA ILE A 114 1.35 10.64 5.58
C ILE A 114 1.94 11.56 4.51
N TYR A 115 2.04 12.87 4.81
CA TYR A 115 2.61 13.84 3.89
C TYR A 115 4.04 13.47 3.46
N GLN A 116 4.91 13.10 4.41
CA GLN A 116 6.28 12.66 4.11
C GLN A 116 6.31 11.42 3.19
N ARG A 117 5.37 10.45 3.36
CA ARG A 117 5.28 9.28 2.48
C ARG A 117 4.89 9.67 1.07
N ILE A 118 3.90 10.55 0.93
CA ILE A 118 3.44 11.05 -0.36
C ILE A 118 4.51 11.92 -1.04
N GLU A 119 5.16 12.81 -0.32
CA GLU A 119 6.30 13.58 -0.85
C GLU A 119 7.40 12.67 -1.39
N TYR A 120 7.74 11.59 -0.65
CA TYR A 120 8.71 10.59 -1.10
C TYR A 120 8.28 9.94 -2.43
N ILE A 121 7.01 9.52 -2.56
CA ILE A 121 6.44 8.92 -3.78
C ILE A 121 6.48 9.94 -4.95
N HIS A 122 6.09 11.19 -4.69
CA HIS A 122 6.15 12.28 -5.67
C HIS A 122 7.57 12.53 -6.16
N ASN A 123 8.57 12.46 -5.28
CA ASN A 123 9.98 12.60 -5.64
C ASN A 123 10.48 11.45 -6.53
N LYS A 124 9.88 10.26 -6.40
CA LYS A 124 10.08 9.12 -7.32
C LYS A 124 9.31 9.27 -8.65
N SER A 125 8.65 10.41 -8.88
CA SER A 125 7.87 10.74 -10.09
C SER A 125 6.55 9.99 -10.23
N TYR A 126 5.99 9.49 -9.12
CA TYR A 126 4.68 8.84 -9.08
C TYR A 126 3.68 9.63 -8.23
N ILE A 127 2.40 9.50 -8.54
CA ILE A 127 1.26 9.87 -7.70
C ILE A 127 0.52 8.61 -7.31
N HIS A 128 -0.11 8.61 -6.12
CA HIS A 128 -0.77 7.44 -5.56
C HIS A 128 -2.19 7.24 -6.09
N ARG A 129 -2.99 8.30 -6.10
CA ARG A 129 -4.36 8.39 -6.61
C ARG A 129 -5.46 7.64 -5.83
N ASP A 130 -5.10 7.03 -4.69
CA ASP A 130 -6.08 6.42 -3.78
C ASP A 130 -5.68 6.63 -2.32
N ILE A 131 -5.55 7.89 -1.92
CA ILE A 131 -5.24 8.28 -0.55
C ILE A 131 -6.50 8.09 0.30
N LYS A 132 -6.40 7.18 1.29
CA LYS A 132 -7.48 6.86 2.25
C LYS A 132 -6.89 6.18 3.48
N PRO A 133 -7.59 6.17 4.63
CA PRO A 133 -7.08 5.57 5.88
C PRO A 133 -6.73 4.08 5.76
N ASP A 134 -7.44 3.33 4.90
CA ASP A 134 -7.18 1.90 4.66
C ASP A 134 -5.79 1.65 4.06
N ASN A 135 -5.26 2.60 3.27
CA ASN A 135 -4.00 2.48 2.55
C ASN A 135 -2.79 2.97 3.37
N PHE A 136 -3.00 3.32 4.64
CA PHE A 136 -1.94 3.62 5.59
C PHE A 136 -1.98 2.63 6.75
N MET A 137 -0.87 1.93 6.97
CA MET A 137 -0.73 0.94 8.04
C MET A 137 0.33 1.36 9.04
N LEU A 138 0.16 0.99 10.29
CA LEU A 138 1.18 1.11 11.31
C LEU A 138 2.20 -0.03 11.19
N GLY A 139 3.43 0.22 11.59
CA GLY A 139 4.42 -0.84 11.70
C GLY A 139 4.14 -1.79 12.87
N THR A 140 4.99 -2.81 13.02
CA THR A 140 4.93 -3.77 14.13
C THR A 140 6.13 -3.64 15.07
N GLY A 141 6.05 -4.20 16.26
CA GLY A 141 7.13 -4.22 17.24
C GLY A 141 7.63 -2.81 17.59
N LYS A 142 8.91 -2.55 17.41
CA LYS A 142 9.52 -1.22 17.69
C LYS A 142 9.11 -0.12 16.68
N ARG A 143 8.33 -0.44 15.65
CA ARG A 143 7.90 0.49 14.60
C ARG A 143 6.41 0.81 14.64
N THR A 144 5.71 0.51 15.73
CA THR A 144 4.25 0.76 15.90
C THR A 144 3.86 2.23 15.75
N ASN A 145 4.80 3.16 15.91
CA ASN A 145 4.61 4.60 15.68
C ASN A 145 4.98 5.07 14.27
N LYS A 146 5.30 4.15 13.36
CA LYS A 146 5.64 4.48 11.96
C LYS A 146 4.46 4.19 11.06
N VAL A 147 4.13 5.16 10.20
CA VAL A 147 3.10 5.02 9.17
C VAL A 147 3.74 4.54 7.88
N TYR A 148 3.17 3.50 7.30
CA TYR A 148 3.52 2.92 6.01
C TYR A 148 2.39 3.17 5.01
N ILE A 149 2.74 3.42 3.75
CA ILE A 149 1.81 3.50 2.63
C ILE A 149 1.82 2.20 1.85
N ILE A 150 0.63 1.70 1.51
CA ILE A 150 0.42 0.45 0.77
C ILE A 150 -0.51 0.68 -0.41
N ASP A 151 -0.70 -0.36 -1.23
CA ASP A 151 -1.64 -0.38 -2.36
C ASP A 151 -1.35 0.65 -3.45
N PHE A 152 -0.35 0.35 -4.27
CA PHE A 152 0.01 1.14 -5.44
C PHE A 152 -0.70 0.70 -6.72
N GLY A 153 -1.82 -0.02 -6.61
CA GLY A 153 -2.58 -0.53 -7.76
C GLY A 153 -3.08 0.56 -8.70
N LEU A 154 -3.32 1.75 -8.17
CA LEU A 154 -3.74 2.92 -8.95
C LEU A 154 -2.59 3.93 -9.19
N ALA A 155 -1.37 3.68 -8.70
CA ALA A 155 -0.28 4.62 -8.84
C ALA A 155 0.11 4.87 -10.29
N LYS A 156 0.49 6.11 -10.60
CA LYS A 156 0.80 6.56 -11.96
C LYS A 156 2.02 7.46 -11.97
N LYS A 157 2.85 7.36 -13.02
CA LYS A 157 3.87 8.38 -13.30
C LYS A 157 3.18 9.69 -13.69
N TYR A 158 3.49 10.78 -12.99
CA TYR A 158 2.98 12.11 -13.29
C TYR A 158 4.00 12.97 -14.06
N ARG A 159 5.24 12.52 -14.13
CA ARG A 159 6.31 13.15 -14.91
C ARG A 159 7.32 12.12 -15.39
N ASP A 160 8.04 12.45 -16.42
CA ASP A 160 9.20 11.68 -16.85
C ASP A 160 10.32 11.79 -15.80
N PRO A 161 10.91 10.70 -15.32
CA PRO A 161 11.92 10.73 -14.25
C PRO A 161 13.25 11.36 -14.67
N LYS A 162 13.56 11.39 -15.98
CA LYS A 162 14.82 11.95 -16.52
C LYS A 162 14.66 13.42 -16.91
N THR A 163 13.69 13.71 -17.78
CA THR A 163 13.45 15.08 -18.30
C THR A 163 12.68 15.96 -17.32
N ARG A 164 12.01 15.36 -16.32
CA ARG A 164 11.11 16.03 -15.35
C ARG A 164 9.89 16.67 -16.00
N GLN A 165 9.65 16.42 -17.29
CA GLN A 165 8.47 16.90 -18.00
C GLN A 165 7.20 16.27 -17.41
N HIS A 166 6.26 17.10 -17.01
CA HIS A 166 4.97 16.69 -16.46
C HIS A 166 4.07 16.08 -17.55
N ILE A 167 3.22 15.12 -17.18
CA ILE A 167 2.18 14.63 -18.09
C ILE A 167 1.28 15.80 -18.52
N PRO A 168 0.74 15.79 -19.75
CA PRO A 168 -0.12 16.87 -20.22
C PRO A 168 -1.44 16.92 -19.46
N PHE A 169 -2.03 18.12 -19.40
CA PHE A 169 -3.41 18.29 -18.93
C PHE A 169 -4.35 17.47 -19.81
N ARG A 170 -5.31 16.80 -19.18
CA ARG A 170 -6.40 16.07 -19.83
C ARG A 170 -7.66 16.20 -19.00
N ASP A 171 -8.79 16.28 -19.64
CA ASP A 171 -10.14 16.21 -19.07
C ASP A 171 -10.86 14.92 -19.50
N ASN A 172 -12.13 14.80 -19.17
CA ASN A 172 -12.97 13.62 -19.47
C ASN A 172 -12.38 12.29 -18.95
N ARG A 173 -11.75 12.34 -17.75
CA ARG A 173 -11.27 11.14 -17.06
C ARG A 173 -12.35 10.58 -16.17
N THR A 174 -12.41 9.26 -16.08
CA THR A 174 -13.23 8.56 -15.08
C THR A 174 -12.66 8.82 -13.69
N LEU A 175 -13.54 8.99 -12.70
CA LEU A 175 -13.17 9.06 -11.30
C LEU A 175 -12.27 7.87 -10.94
N THR A 176 -11.09 8.17 -10.45
CA THR A 176 -10.11 7.17 -10.02
C THR A 176 -9.81 7.37 -8.54
N GLY A 177 -9.81 6.29 -7.78
CA GLY A 177 -9.64 6.29 -6.33
C GLY A 177 -10.98 6.19 -5.59
N THR A 178 -10.94 6.39 -4.29
CA THR A 178 -12.10 6.28 -3.39
C THR A 178 -12.82 7.64 -3.35
N ALA A 179 -14.06 7.70 -3.84
CA ALA A 179 -14.82 8.94 -4.03
C ALA A 179 -14.83 9.87 -2.80
N ARG A 180 -14.97 9.31 -1.58
CA ARG A 180 -15.00 10.09 -0.33
C ARG A 180 -13.75 10.98 -0.14
N TYR A 181 -12.60 10.53 -0.59
CA TYR A 181 -11.31 11.19 -0.39
C TYR A 181 -10.75 11.81 -1.69
N ALA A 182 -11.42 11.58 -2.82
CA ALA A 182 -10.97 12.09 -4.11
C ALA A 182 -11.06 13.63 -4.17
N SER A 183 -10.08 14.24 -4.84
CA SER A 183 -10.05 15.70 -5.04
C SER A 183 -11.22 16.19 -5.90
N VAL A 184 -11.55 17.47 -5.80
CA VAL A 184 -12.55 18.12 -6.67
C VAL A 184 -12.19 17.89 -8.13
N ASN A 185 -10.93 18.05 -8.52
CA ASN A 185 -10.49 17.81 -9.89
C ASN A 185 -10.74 16.37 -10.37
N SER A 186 -10.54 15.39 -9.49
CA SER A 186 -10.83 13.99 -9.81
C SER A 186 -12.33 13.75 -10.05
N HIS A 187 -13.19 14.42 -9.28
CA HIS A 187 -14.66 14.33 -9.46
C HIS A 187 -15.14 14.96 -10.78
N ILE A 188 -14.54 16.07 -11.21
CA ILE A 188 -14.90 16.73 -12.48
C ILE A 188 -14.15 16.17 -13.69
N GLY A 189 -13.39 15.06 -13.51
CA GLY A 189 -12.75 14.35 -14.61
C GLY A 189 -11.46 14.95 -15.13
N ILE A 190 -10.73 15.74 -14.34
CA ILE A 190 -9.40 16.25 -14.68
C ILE A 190 -8.33 15.20 -14.34
N GLU A 191 -7.32 15.06 -15.20
CA GLU A 191 -6.16 14.19 -14.95
C GLU A 191 -5.46 14.56 -13.64
N GLN A 192 -5.31 13.59 -12.74
CA GLN A 192 -4.72 13.79 -11.42
C GLN A 192 -3.22 14.11 -11.48
N SER A 193 -2.77 14.90 -10.53
CA SER A 193 -1.40 15.28 -10.30
C SER A 193 -1.05 15.24 -8.80
N ARG A 194 0.10 15.76 -8.40
CA ARG A 194 0.53 15.79 -6.99
C ARG A 194 -0.45 16.52 -6.07
N ARG A 195 -1.09 17.60 -6.55
CA ARG A 195 -2.05 18.38 -5.76
C ARG A 195 -3.25 17.56 -5.32
N ASP A 196 -3.66 16.59 -6.14
CA ASP A 196 -4.83 15.77 -5.88
C ASP A 196 -4.57 14.77 -4.73
N ASP A 197 -3.37 14.17 -4.68
CA ASP A 197 -2.94 13.37 -3.52
C ASP A 197 -2.87 14.22 -2.24
N VAL A 198 -2.35 15.46 -2.33
CA VAL A 198 -2.25 16.36 -1.17
C VAL A 198 -3.64 16.79 -0.68
N GLU A 199 -4.57 17.13 -1.57
CA GLU A 199 -5.96 17.43 -1.21
C GLU A 199 -6.62 16.26 -0.50
N ALA A 200 -6.40 15.04 -0.98
CA ALA A 200 -6.92 13.82 -0.36
C ALA A 200 -6.38 13.60 1.07
N ILE A 201 -5.13 14.00 1.37
CA ILE A 201 -4.58 13.94 2.74
C ILE A 201 -5.43 14.78 3.70
N PHE A 202 -5.82 16.00 3.29
CA PHE A 202 -6.67 16.84 4.14
C PHE A 202 -8.04 16.20 4.41
N TYR A 203 -8.63 15.54 3.43
CA TYR A 203 -9.88 14.80 3.65
C TYR A 203 -9.69 13.62 4.62
N VAL A 204 -8.57 12.91 4.57
CA VAL A 204 -8.24 11.87 5.55
C VAL A 204 -8.07 12.45 6.95
N MET A 205 -7.45 13.63 7.09
CA MET A 205 -7.27 14.27 8.40
C MET A 205 -8.58 14.83 9.01
N LEU A 206 -9.57 15.12 8.18
CA LEU A 206 -10.88 15.62 8.61
C LEU A 206 -11.87 14.49 8.94
N TYR A 207 -11.61 13.28 8.45
CA TYR A 207 -12.41 12.08 8.69
C TYR A 207 -12.20 11.52 10.09
#